data_967689734f323048f6cd4df4c06f9149
#
_entry.id   967689734f323048f6cd4df4c06f9149
#
_cell.length_a   1.000
_cell.length_b   1.000
_cell.length_c   1.000
_cell.angle_alpha   90.00
_cell.angle_beta   90.00
_cell.angle_gamma   90.00
#
_symmetry.space_group_name_H-M   'P 1'
#
loop_
_entity.id
_entity.type
_entity.pdbx_description
1 polymer ?
#
loop_
_entity_poly.entity_id
_entity_poly.type
_entity_poly.pdbx_seq_one_letter_code
_entity_poly.pdbx_strand_id
1 'polypeptide(L)' 'MELKPCPFCNSAEVFYGEYDTFSDSHFGGYKIRCICGYAYRKSVWCDSANEAIEAWNRMMRE' A
#
# COMPACT_ATOMS: atom_id res chain seq x y z
N MET A 1 -13.62 -3.75 4.47
CA MET A 1 -12.39 -4.24 5.09
C MET A 1 -11.67 -3.09 5.77
N GLU A 2 -11.23 -3.31 6.97
CA GLU A 2 -10.66 -2.26 7.78
C GLU A 2 -9.15 -2.14 7.58
N LEU A 3 -8.69 -0.92 7.37
CA LEU A 3 -7.26 -0.66 7.15
C LEU A 3 -6.59 -0.33 8.46
N LYS A 4 -5.58 -1.10 8.82
CA LYS A 4 -4.86 -0.86 10.07
C LYS A 4 -3.96 0.36 9.92
N PRO A 5 -3.83 1.15 10.99
CA PRO A 5 -3.00 2.35 10.91
C PRO A 5 -1.52 2.02 10.94
N CYS A 6 -0.75 2.98 10.46
CA CYS A 6 0.70 2.89 10.53
C CYS A 6 1.14 2.87 11.99
N PRO A 7 2.08 1.98 12.35
CA PRO A 7 2.51 1.89 13.74
C PRO A 7 3.30 3.10 14.23
N PHE A 8 3.77 3.93 13.33
CA PHE A 8 4.57 5.08 13.71
C PHE A 8 3.81 6.39 13.72
N CYS A 9 2.97 6.62 12.72
CA CYS A 9 2.25 7.88 12.64
C CYS A 9 0.75 7.72 12.82
N ASN A 10 0.29 6.50 13.01
CA ASN A 10 -1.11 6.19 13.25
C ASN A 10 -2.01 6.64 12.12
N SER A 11 -1.46 6.63 10.91
CA SER A 11 -2.19 7.05 9.72
C SER A 11 -1.92 6.07 8.59
N ALA A 12 -2.94 5.77 7.81
CA ALA A 12 -2.77 4.92 6.66
C ALA A 12 -3.92 5.13 5.71
N GLU A 13 -3.65 5.07 4.42
CA GLU A 13 -4.70 5.23 3.43
C GLU A 13 -4.31 4.49 2.16
N VAL A 14 -5.32 4.17 1.37
CA VAL A 14 -5.10 3.53 0.09
C VAL A 14 -4.66 4.59 -0.91
N PHE A 15 -3.60 4.29 -1.62
CA PHE A 15 -3.05 5.21 -2.61
C PHE A 15 -3.05 4.53 -3.97
N TYR A 16 -3.63 5.20 -4.96
CA TYR A 16 -3.57 4.73 -6.33
C TYR A 16 -2.53 5.54 -7.07
N GLY A 17 -1.60 4.85 -7.68
CA GLY A 17 -0.54 5.54 -8.40
C GLY A 17 -0.10 4.73 -9.59
N GLU A 18 0.83 5.30 -10.33
CA GLU A 18 1.43 4.62 -11.47
C GLU A 18 2.87 4.33 -11.16
N TYR A 19 3.30 3.15 -11.53
CA TYR A 19 4.71 2.85 -11.46
C TYR A 19 5.18 2.49 -12.86
N ASP A 20 6.42 2.81 -13.11
CA ASP A 20 6.98 2.70 -14.43
C ASP A 20 8.11 1.71 -14.41
N THR A 21 7.96 0.66 -15.18
CA THR A 21 9.05 -0.29 -15.37
C THR A 21 9.34 -0.37 -16.86
N PHE A 22 10.60 -0.33 -17.19
CA PHE A 22 10.98 -0.26 -18.59
C PHE A 22 10.51 -1.43 -19.43
N SER A 23 10.48 -2.59 -18.84
CA SER A 23 10.19 -3.80 -19.61
C SER A 23 8.79 -4.29 -19.39
N ASP A 24 7.99 -3.58 -18.65
CA ASP A 24 6.66 -4.05 -18.30
C ASP A 24 5.61 -3.04 -18.70
N SER A 25 4.54 -3.51 -19.30
CA SER A 25 3.45 -2.64 -19.69
C SER A 25 2.41 -2.46 -18.60
N HIS A 26 2.69 -2.96 -17.43
CA HIS A 26 1.75 -2.88 -16.32
C HIS A 26 1.86 -1.52 -15.65
N PHE A 27 0.80 -0.75 -15.73
CA PHE A 27 0.77 0.59 -15.16
C PHE A 27 -0.31 0.68 -14.12
N GLY A 28 0.01 1.41 -13.05
CA GLY A 28 -0.98 1.71 -12.04
C GLY A 28 -1.16 0.57 -11.06
N GLY A 29 -1.62 0.92 -9.90
CA GLY A 29 -1.84 -0.05 -8.87
C GLY A 29 -2.21 0.64 -7.58
N TYR A 30 -2.49 -0.16 -6.57
CA TYR A 30 -2.88 0.35 -5.27
C TYR A 30 -1.81 0.00 -4.25
N LYS A 31 -1.58 0.93 -3.36
CA LYS A 31 -0.57 0.79 -2.34
C LYS A 31 -1.03 1.51 -1.10
N ILE A 32 -0.51 1.12 0.04
CA ILE A 32 -0.85 1.79 1.28
C ILE A 32 0.22 2.85 1.55
N ARG A 33 -0.23 4.00 2.00
CA ARG A 33 0.70 5.07 2.34
C ARG A 33 0.28 5.73 3.65
N CYS A 34 1.20 6.42 4.25
CA CYS A 34 0.93 7.17 5.47
C CYS A 34 1.78 8.43 5.46
N ILE A 35 1.51 9.29 6.44
CA ILE A 35 2.18 10.59 6.50
C ILE A 35 3.68 10.44 6.64
N CYS A 36 4.14 9.50 7.45
CA CYS A 36 5.57 9.33 7.67
C CYS A 36 6.27 8.53 6.56
N GLY A 37 5.52 7.99 5.63
CA GLY A 37 6.08 7.24 4.52
C GLY A 37 6.39 5.78 4.80
N TYR A 38 6.21 5.34 6.03
CA TYR A 38 6.52 3.96 6.39
C TYR A 38 5.67 2.97 5.62
N ALA A 39 4.37 3.23 5.57
CA ALA A 39 3.46 2.33 4.87
C ALA A 39 3.80 2.24 3.39
N TYR A 40 4.14 3.36 2.79
CA TYR A 40 4.48 3.37 1.38
C TYR A 40 5.71 2.52 1.10
N ARG A 41 6.69 2.58 1.98
CA ARG A 41 7.92 1.81 1.79
C ARG A 41 7.69 0.32 1.97
N LYS A 42 6.83 -0.04 2.90
CA LYS A 42 6.64 -1.44 3.26
C LYS A 42 5.59 -2.14 2.42
N SER A 43 4.61 -1.40 1.91
CA SER A 43 3.56 -2.02 1.14
C SER A 43 4.04 -2.31 -0.28
N VAL A 44 3.27 -3.16 -0.97
CA VAL A 44 3.60 -3.52 -2.35
C VAL A 44 2.45 -3.10 -3.24
N TRP A 45 2.75 -2.93 -4.52
CA TRP A 45 1.71 -2.60 -5.48
C TRP A 45 0.78 -3.78 -5.69
N CYS A 46 -0.51 -3.52 -5.63
CA CYS A 46 -1.53 -4.54 -5.79
C CYS A 46 -2.51 -4.13 -6.87
N ASP A 47 -3.22 -5.10 -7.41
CA ASP A 47 -4.15 -4.84 -8.50
C ASP A 47 -5.42 -4.14 -8.05
N SER A 48 -5.77 -4.28 -6.78
CA SER A 48 -7.00 -3.68 -6.27
C SER A 48 -6.75 -3.11 -4.89
N ALA A 49 -7.63 -2.18 -4.51
CA ALA A 49 -7.56 -1.57 -3.18
C ALA A 49 -7.71 -2.61 -2.08
N ASN A 50 -8.64 -3.55 -2.28
CA ASN A 50 -8.86 -4.58 -1.27
C ASN A 50 -7.62 -5.44 -1.08
N GLU A 51 -6.94 -5.76 -2.17
CA GLU A 51 -5.72 -6.55 -2.07
C GLU A 51 -4.63 -5.78 -1.33
N ALA A 52 -4.53 -4.48 -1.59
CA ALA A 52 -3.54 -3.67 -0.91
C ALA A 52 -3.82 -3.62 0.59
N ILE A 53 -5.08 -3.41 0.95
CA ILE A 53 -5.47 -3.35 2.36
C ILE A 53 -5.21 -4.69 3.03
N GLU A 54 -5.55 -5.77 2.36
CA GLU A 54 -5.35 -7.10 2.94
C GLU A 54 -3.88 -7.39 3.16
N ALA A 55 -3.05 -7.09 2.17
CA ALA A 55 -1.63 -7.33 2.29
C ALA A 55 -1.02 -6.52 3.43
N TRP A 56 -1.42 -5.25 3.53
CA TRP A 56 -0.95 -4.39 4.58
C TRP A 56 -1.37 -4.90 5.96
N ASN A 57 -2.65 -5.25 6.09
CA ASN A 57 -3.15 -5.73 7.37
C ASN A 57 -2.45 -7.01 7.81
N ARG A 58 -2.12 -7.85 6.85
CA ARG A 58 -1.42 -9.09 7.15
C ARG A 58 -0.02 -8.81 7.69
N MET A 59 0.65 -7.83 7.11
CA MET A 59 1.97 -7.43 7.61
C MET A 59 1.88 -6.86 9.02
N MET A 60 0.83 -6.12 9.30
CA MET A 60 0.68 -5.45 10.58
C MET A 60 0.24 -6.38 11.69
N ARG A 61 -0.08 -7.61 11.37
CA ARG A 61 -0.45 -8.58 12.38
C ARG A 61 0.72 -8.97 13.27
N GLU A 62 1.88 -8.91 12.72
CA GLU A 62 3.09 -9.30 13.44
C GLU A 62 3.38 -8.37 14.63
#